data_e32fffcc45a11c7ba0af005a7bc494b2
#
_entry.id   e32fffcc45a11c7ba0af005a7bc494b2
#
_cell.length_a   1.000
_cell.length_b   1.000
_cell.length_c   1.000
_cell.angle_alpha   90.00
_cell.angle_beta   90.00
_cell.angle_gamma   90.00
#
_symmetry.space_group_name_H-M   'P 1'
#
loop_
_entity.id
_entity.type
_entity.pdbx_description
1 polymer ?
#
loop_
_entity_poly.entity_id
_entity_poly.type
_entity_poly.pdbx_seq_one_letter_code
_entity_poly.pdbx_strand_id
1 'polypeptide(L)'
;TAIGNVEAYFEQGNTLKGDSLELDIDTKVGVVINGRLFFKKGNVHVTGEEIRKTGDESYSAHKGFFTTCDCEPGQSPAWGFYSSDADVTFGEYLTAWNSLFYVKAAPVFYFPYLVFPVKRERQTGFLSPEVGYSKLRGFKFDNSFFWAISDSTDATFYFDIESSRGIGEGIEYRYALTKTTEGQFYFYHFKENDIDRVREFRKGSDNLSRPRTADDDRWFLEYKHRGLLPYDISLNADVKKVSDDEYFVDFGKDTNKRSLESLESNISLTKTWSKF
;
A
#
# COMPACT_ATOMS: atom_id res chain seq x y z
N THR A 1 14.17 -22.08 31.80
CA THR A 1 13.51 -23.03 30.86
C THR A 1 12.19 -23.51 31.47
N ALA A 2 11.10 -23.46 30.68
CA ALA A 2 9.79 -24.03 31.02
C ALA A 2 9.44 -25.08 29.97
N ILE A 3 8.86 -26.23 30.38
CA ILE A 3 8.55 -27.36 29.50
C ILE A 3 7.12 -27.83 29.78
N GLY A 4 6.36 -28.13 28.73
CA GLY A 4 5.02 -28.70 28.76
C GLY A 4 3.92 -27.60 28.80
N ASN A 5 3.24 -27.37 27.68
CA ASN A 5 2.13 -26.42 27.53
C ASN A 5 2.37 -25.07 28.21
N VAL A 6 3.47 -24.41 27.83
CA VAL A 6 3.86 -23.12 28.39
C VAL A 6 2.89 -22.04 27.88
N GLU A 7 2.37 -21.23 28.79
CA GLU A 7 1.62 -20.01 28.47
C GLU A 7 2.27 -18.82 29.17
N ALA A 8 2.57 -17.77 28.41
CA ALA A 8 3.10 -16.50 28.93
C ALA A 8 2.21 -15.34 28.46
N TYR A 9 1.97 -14.41 29.38
CA TYR A 9 1.18 -13.21 29.15
C TYR A 9 2.09 -12.00 29.33
N PHE A 10 2.14 -11.15 28.32
CA PHE A 10 2.97 -9.94 28.36
C PHE A 10 2.10 -8.70 28.50
N GLU A 11 2.74 -7.61 28.83
CA GLU A 11 2.10 -6.30 28.84
C GLU A 11 1.40 -6.02 27.51
N GLN A 12 0.38 -5.17 27.51
CA GLN A 12 -0.46 -4.81 26.36
C GLN A 12 -1.35 -5.95 25.82
N GLY A 13 -1.46 -7.08 26.52
CA GLY A 13 -2.34 -8.18 26.14
C GLY A 13 -1.78 -9.10 25.06
N ASN A 14 -0.48 -9.12 24.85
CA ASN A 14 0.20 -10.09 24.00
C ASN A 14 0.29 -11.44 24.72
N THR A 15 0.18 -12.52 23.96
CA THR A 15 0.25 -13.89 24.52
C THR A 15 1.22 -14.76 23.74
N LEU A 16 1.86 -15.69 24.45
CA LEU A 16 2.72 -16.71 23.88
C LEU A 16 2.29 -18.06 24.43
N LYS A 17 2.15 -19.04 23.56
CA LYS A 17 1.90 -20.44 23.91
C LYS A 17 2.90 -21.32 23.16
N GLY A 18 3.32 -22.44 23.76
CA GLY A 18 4.23 -23.37 23.12
C GLY A 18 4.49 -24.61 23.97
N ASP A 19 5.19 -25.59 23.40
CA ASP A 19 5.53 -26.81 24.09
C ASP A 19 6.68 -26.59 25.07
N SER A 20 7.62 -25.72 24.74
CA SER A 20 8.70 -25.33 25.63
C SER A 20 9.12 -23.87 25.36
N LEU A 21 9.60 -23.24 26.43
CA LEU A 21 10.15 -21.88 26.39
C LEU A 21 11.50 -21.90 27.14
N GLU A 22 12.53 -21.48 26.45
CA GLU A 22 13.80 -21.15 27.02
C GLU A 22 14.03 -19.64 26.89
N LEU A 23 14.24 -18.97 27.99
CA LEU A 23 14.42 -17.52 28.04
C LEU A 23 15.59 -17.18 28.94
N ASP A 24 16.53 -16.43 28.42
CA ASP A 24 17.56 -15.73 29.19
C ASP A 24 16.97 -14.41 29.70
N ILE A 25 16.91 -14.26 31.01
CA ILE A 25 16.26 -13.14 31.69
C ILE A 25 17.11 -11.86 31.54
N ASP A 26 18.42 -11.99 31.47
CA ASP A 26 19.34 -10.86 31.40
C ASP A 26 19.39 -10.25 29.99
N THR A 27 19.51 -11.11 28.99
CA THR A 27 19.59 -10.70 27.57
C THR A 27 18.22 -10.61 26.90
N LYS A 28 17.15 -11.13 27.53
CA LYS A 28 15.79 -11.25 26.98
C LYS A 28 15.73 -12.00 25.64
N VAL A 29 16.75 -12.80 25.33
CA VAL A 29 16.79 -13.69 24.18
C VAL A 29 16.17 -15.02 24.57
N GLY A 30 15.44 -15.67 23.66
CA GLY A 30 14.78 -16.92 23.97
C GLY A 30 14.27 -17.68 22.76
N VAL A 31 13.92 -18.93 22.98
CA VAL A 31 13.35 -19.81 21.96
C VAL A 31 12.07 -20.46 22.47
N VAL A 32 11.10 -20.55 21.59
CA VAL A 32 9.83 -21.25 21.82
C VAL A 32 9.67 -22.33 20.76
N ILE A 33 9.41 -23.55 21.20
CA ILE A 33 9.14 -24.67 20.31
C ILE A 33 7.62 -24.86 20.16
N ASN A 34 7.18 -25.10 18.93
CA ASN A 34 5.78 -25.18 18.52
C ASN A 34 4.98 -23.95 19.03
N GLY A 35 5.60 -22.79 18.79
CA GLY A 35 5.16 -21.52 19.33
C GLY A 35 3.92 -20.98 18.63
N ARG A 36 3.07 -20.31 19.43
CA ARG A 36 1.96 -19.45 18.97
C ARG A 36 2.05 -18.12 19.69
N LEU A 37 2.29 -17.07 18.92
CA LEU A 37 2.36 -15.70 19.40
C LEU A 37 1.12 -14.93 18.94
N PHE A 38 0.54 -14.18 19.83
CA PHE A 38 -0.50 -13.23 19.51
C PHE A 38 -0.09 -11.85 19.98
N PHE A 39 -0.07 -10.90 19.03
CA PHE A 39 0.15 -9.49 19.30
C PHE A 39 -1.16 -8.73 19.16
N LYS A 40 -1.72 -8.28 20.29
CA LYS A 40 -3.00 -7.55 20.33
C LYS A 40 -2.99 -6.28 19.47
N LYS A 41 -1.87 -5.56 19.47
CA LYS A 41 -1.69 -4.42 18.59
C LYS A 41 -1.48 -4.88 17.16
N GLY A 42 -2.48 -4.66 16.30
CA GLY A 42 -2.47 -5.09 14.90
C GLY A 42 -3.11 -6.46 14.65
N ASN A 43 -3.60 -7.14 15.71
CA ASN A 43 -4.24 -8.46 15.60
C ASN A 43 -3.38 -9.48 14.88
N VAL A 44 -2.11 -9.60 15.29
CA VAL A 44 -1.10 -10.42 14.61
C VAL A 44 -0.99 -11.78 15.27
N HIS A 45 -1.22 -12.83 14.51
CA HIS A 45 -1.03 -14.23 14.90
C HIS A 45 0.19 -14.80 14.17
N VAL A 46 1.13 -15.31 14.92
CA VAL A 46 2.33 -16.01 14.39
C VAL A 46 2.39 -17.40 15.00
N THR A 47 2.55 -18.42 14.16
CA THR A 47 2.85 -19.78 14.62
C THR A 47 4.12 -20.27 13.97
N GLY A 48 4.88 -21.16 14.62
CA GLY A 48 6.10 -21.73 14.04
C GLY A 48 6.55 -22.95 14.82
N GLU A 49 7.26 -23.85 14.15
CA GLU A 49 7.91 -24.98 14.82
C GLU A 49 8.96 -24.49 15.83
N GLU A 50 9.67 -23.44 15.46
CA GLU A 50 10.60 -22.76 16.33
C GLU A 50 10.48 -21.25 16.11
N ILE A 51 10.31 -20.51 17.20
CA ILE A 51 10.30 -19.04 17.18
C ILE A 51 11.36 -18.58 18.16
N ARG A 52 12.31 -17.77 17.68
CA ARG A 52 13.41 -17.21 18.47
C ARG A 52 13.27 -15.71 18.58
N LYS A 53 13.47 -15.18 19.75
CA LYS A 53 13.80 -13.78 19.96
C LYS A 53 15.33 -13.68 19.97
N THR A 54 15.90 -12.98 18.97
CA THR A 54 17.35 -12.89 18.73
C THR A 54 17.96 -11.57 19.20
N GLY A 55 17.11 -10.61 19.55
CA GLY A 55 17.51 -9.28 20.04
C GLY A 55 16.31 -8.55 20.62
N ASP A 56 16.49 -7.26 20.99
CA ASP A 56 15.41 -6.47 21.60
C ASP A 56 14.17 -6.38 20.70
N GLU A 57 14.38 -6.12 19.40
CA GLU A 57 13.32 -5.95 18.40
C GLU A 57 13.44 -7.00 17.26
N SER A 58 14.29 -8.04 17.44
CA SER A 58 14.60 -9.00 16.39
C SER A 58 14.06 -10.39 16.73
N TYR A 59 13.43 -11.03 15.76
CA TYR A 59 12.82 -12.36 15.89
C TYR A 59 13.11 -13.18 14.64
N SER A 60 13.24 -14.48 14.80
CA SER A 60 13.26 -15.46 13.71
C SER A 60 12.20 -16.53 13.91
N ALA A 61 11.68 -17.06 12.82
CA ALA A 61 10.72 -18.16 12.84
C ALA A 61 11.11 -19.21 11.79
N HIS A 62 11.15 -20.47 12.21
CA HIS A 62 11.29 -21.62 11.34
C HIS A 62 9.93 -22.27 11.12
N LYS A 63 9.58 -22.57 9.85
CA LYS A 63 8.26 -23.03 9.42
C LYS A 63 7.14 -22.17 10.02
N GLY A 64 7.31 -20.88 9.83
CA GLY A 64 6.42 -19.87 10.39
C GLY A 64 5.16 -19.67 9.54
N PHE A 65 4.03 -19.43 10.20
CA PHE A 65 2.80 -18.98 9.57
C PHE A 65 2.33 -17.69 10.23
N PHE A 66 1.98 -16.72 9.44
CA PHE A 66 1.56 -15.37 9.85
C PHE A 66 0.19 -15.01 9.27
N THR A 67 -0.68 -14.42 10.08
CA THR A 67 -1.96 -13.85 9.65
C THR A 67 -2.40 -12.73 10.61
N THR A 68 -3.26 -11.83 10.13
CA THR A 68 -3.97 -10.85 10.97
C THR A 68 -5.46 -11.16 11.08
N CYS A 69 -5.89 -12.32 10.60
CA CYS A 69 -7.29 -12.73 10.66
C CYS A 69 -7.59 -13.44 11.97
N ASP A 70 -8.67 -13.03 12.64
CA ASP A 70 -9.30 -13.81 13.69
C ASP A 70 -10.04 -14.99 13.07
N CYS A 71 -9.72 -16.20 13.55
CA CYS A 71 -10.35 -17.42 13.10
C CYS A 71 -10.86 -18.22 14.31
N GLU A 72 -12.03 -18.79 14.19
CA GLU A 72 -12.48 -19.78 15.14
C GLU A 72 -11.57 -21.03 15.10
N PRO A 73 -11.39 -21.74 16.20
CA PRO A 73 -10.61 -22.97 16.25
C PRO A 73 -11.06 -23.96 15.16
N GLY A 74 -10.12 -24.35 14.27
CA GLY A 74 -10.38 -25.28 13.18
C GLY A 74 -10.79 -24.63 11.85
N GLN A 75 -10.91 -23.32 11.77
CA GLN A 75 -11.12 -22.59 10.53
C GLN A 75 -9.80 -22.07 9.95
N SER A 76 -9.68 -22.10 8.62
CA SER A 76 -8.55 -21.48 7.93
C SER A 76 -8.73 -19.97 7.88
N PRO A 77 -7.68 -19.16 8.13
CA PRO A 77 -7.75 -17.74 8.01
C PRO A 77 -8.09 -17.30 6.57
N ALA A 78 -8.71 -16.14 6.44
CA ALA A 78 -9.05 -15.59 5.13
C ALA A 78 -7.81 -15.40 4.25
N TRP A 79 -6.67 -15.09 4.86
CA TRP A 79 -5.36 -15.04 4.24
C TRP A 79 -4.24 -15.35 5.24
N GLY A 80 -3.09 -15.73 4.75
CA GLY A 80 -1.90 -15.95 5.58
C GLY A 80 -0.64 -16.15 4.74
N PHE A 81 0.50 -16.01 5.38
CA PHE A 81 1.81 -16.31 4.83
C PHE A 81 2.45 -17.47 5.60
N TYR A 82 2.88 -18.48 4.88
CA TYR A 82 3.78 -19.50 5.38
C TYR A 82 5.18 -19.22 4.85
N SER A 83 6.22 -19.41 5.65
CA SER A 83 7.61 -19.32 5.23
C SER A 83 8.42 -20.46 5.87
N SER A 84 9.39 -21.02 5.13
CA SER A 84 10.30 -22.00 5.72
C SER A 84 11.16 -21.36 6.81
N ASP A 85 11.62 -20.14 6.55
CA ASP A 85 12.41 -19.34 7.47
C ASP A 85 12.03 -17.88 7.29
N ALA A 86 11.90 -17.15 8.38
CA ALA A 86 11.61 -15.74 8.39
C ALA A 86 12.38 -15.05 9.50
N ASP A 87 13.01 -13.93 9.20
CA ASP A 87 13.66 -13.04 10.15
C ASP A 87 13.01 -11.68 10.09
N VAL A 88 12.72 -11.12 11.25
CA VAL A 88 12.13 -9.79 11.36
C VAL A 88 12.89 -8.96 12.40
N THR A 89 13.25 -7.75 12.02
CA THR A 89 13.71 -6.71 12.93
C THR A 89 12.71 -5.56 12.87
N PHE A 90 11.97 -5.34 13.95
CA PHE A 90 11.01 -4.23 14.01
C PHE A 90 11.75 -2.90 13.86
N GLY A 91 11.24 -2.07 12.99
CA GLY A 91 11.94 -0.85 12.60
C GLY A 91 12.89 -1.01 11.41
N GLU A 92 13.06 -2.22 10.87
CA GLU A 92 13.89 -2.52 9.69
C GLU A 92 13.11 -3.31 8.65
N TYR A 93 13.48 -4.56 8.41
CA TYR A 93 12.88 -5.42 7.40
C TYR A 93 12.46 -6.77 7.99
N LEU A 94 11.44 -7.36 7.38
CA LEU A 94 11.18 -8.78 7.40
C LEU A 94 11.79 -9.39 6.15
N THR A 95 12.59 -10.42 6.31
CA THR A 95 13.08 -11.26 5.21
C THR A 95 12.54 -12.68 5.39
N ALA A 96 12.10 -13.29 4.31
CA ALA A 96 11.53 -14.63 4.39
C ALA A 96 11.90 -15.47 3.15
N TRP A 97 12.09 -16.77 3.36
CA TRP A 97 12.46 -17.74 2.32
C TRP A 97 11.36 -18.75 2.10
N ASN A 98 11.23 -19.19 0.85
CA ASN A 98 10.24 -20.19 0.42
C ASN A 98 8.83 -19.86 0.95
N SER A 99 8.40 -18.63 0.71
CA SER A 99 7.15 -18.11 1.25
C SER A 99 5.98 -18.45 0.34
N LEU A 100 4.88 -18.90 0.93
CA LEU A 100 3.61 -19.19 0.28
C LEU A 100 2.54 -18.24 0.83
N PHE A 101 1.88 -17.52 -0.05
CA PHE A 101 0.70 -16.75 0.31
C PHE A 101 -0.54 -17.59 0.11
N TYR A 102 -1.35 -17.68 1.16
CA TYR A 102 -2.59 -18.42 1.20
C TYR A 102 -3.79 -17.47 1.18
N VAL A 103 -4.79 -17.83 0.38
CA VAL A 103 -6.16 -17.30 0.48
C VAL A 103 -7.03 -18.45 0.95
N LYS A 104 -7.54 -18.35 2.17
CA LYS A 104 -8.13 -19.49 2.89
C LYS A 104 -7.10 -20.64 3.00
N ALA A 105 -7.47 -21.83 2.55
CA ALA A 105 -6.58 -23.00 2.56
C ALA A 105 -5.78 -23.19 1.26
N ALA A 106 -5.96 -22.34 0.23
CA ALA A 106 -5.33 -22.48 -1.08
C ALA A 106 -4.06 -21.63 -1.18
N PRO A 107 -2.88 -22.19 -1.52
CA PRO A 107 -1.69 -21.43 -1.85
C PRO A 107 -1.89 -20.76 -3.22
N VAL A 108 -1.74 -19.43 -3.28
CA VAL A 108 -1.99 -18.63 -4.50
C VAL A 108 -0.72 -18.06 -5.10
N PHE A 109 0.28 -17.73 -4.27
CA PHE A 109 1.57 -17.20 -4.72
C PHE A 109 2.72 -17.84 -3.96
N TYR A 110 3.84 -18.05 -4.67
CA TYR A 110 5.09 -18.51 -4.12
C TYR A 110 6.19 -17.47 -4.34
N PHE A 111 6.92 -17.16 -3.26
CA PHE A 111 8.04 -16.25 -3.27
C PHE A 111 9.28 -17.02 -2.76
N PRO A 112 10.28 -17.29 -3.63
CA PRO A 112 11.52 -17.94 -3.17
C PRO A 112 12.23 -17.12 -2.10
N TYR A 113 12.18 -15.79 -2.23
CA TYR A 113 12.71 -14.83 -1.28
C TYR A 113 11.79 -13.60 -1.24
N LEU A 114 11.44 -13.17 -0.05
CA LEU A 114 10.58 -12.02 0.20
C LEU A 114 11.27 -11.06 1.17
N VAL A 115 11.26 -9.78 0.83
CA VAL A 115 11.68 -8.70 1.73
C VAL A 115 10.51 -7.74 1.89
N PHE A 116 10.14 -7.47 3.13
CA PHE A 116 9.05 -6.56 3.46
C PHE A 116 9.49 -5.56 4.54
N PRO A 117 9.31 -4.24 4.34
CA PRO A 117 9.65 -3.25 5.36
C PRO A 117 8.63 -3.32 6.52
N VAL A 118 9.14 -3.48 7.75
CA VAL A 118 8.32 -3.50 8.98
C VAL A 118 8.52 -2.24 9.84
N LYS A 119 8.98 -1.17 9.20
CA LYS A 119 9.17 0.13 9.86
C LYS A 119 7.87 0.86 10.03
N ARG A 120 7.79 1.63 11.12
CA ARG A 120 6.71 2.60 11.36
C ARG A 120 6.95 3.93 10.65
N GLU A 121 8.17 4.17 10.20
CA GLU A 121 8.58 5.38 9.51
C GLU A 121 8.40 5.24 8.00
N ARG A 122 8.23 6.37 7.32
CA ARG A 122 8.10 6.42 5.86
C ARG A 122 9.36 5.89 5.21
N GLN A 123 9.25 4.87 4.37
CA GLN A 123 10.39 4.22 3.74
C GLN A 123 10.26 4.15 2.23
N THR A 124 11.41 4.28 1.57
CA THR A 124 11.55 4.02 0.15
C THR A 124 11.37 2.53 -0.13
N GLY A 125 10.52 2.20 -1.09
CA GLY A 125 10.29 0.83 -1.52
C GLY A 125 9.06 0.66 -2.41
N PHE A 126 8.90 -0.54 -2.94
CA PHE A 126 7.69 -0.89 -3.68
C PHE A 126 6.50 -1.02 -2.75
N LEU A 127 5.37 -0.48 -3.16
CA LEU A 127 4.09 -0.68 -2.49
C LEU A 127 3.49 -2.03 -2.91
N SER A 128 2.53 -2.52 -2.12
CA SER A 128 1.84 -3.77 -2.47
C SER A 128 1.18 -3.66 -3.84
N PRO A 129 1.47 -4.56 -4.78
CA PRO A 129 0.87 -4.51 -6.10
C PRO A 129 -0.62 -4.83 -6.05
N GLU A 130 -1.38 -4.21 -6.92
CA GLU A 130 -2.78 -4.50 -7.16
C GLU A 130 -2.91 -5.37 -8.40
N VAL A 131 -3.56 -6.53 -8.27
CA VAL A 131 -3.78 -7.46 -9.39
C VAL A 131 -5.27 -7.69 -9.59
N GLY A 132 -5.66 -7.84 -10.84
CA GLY A 132 -7.07 -8.04 -11.18
C GLY A 132 -7.27 -8.57 -12.59
N TYR A 133 -8.54 -8.86 -12.91
CA TYR A 133 -8.94 -9.25 -14.26
C TYR A 133 -10.31 -8.68 -14.59
N SER A 134 -10.47 -8.15 -15.78
CA SER A 134 -11.77 -7.78 -16.33
C SER A 134 -11.82 -7.98 -17.85
N LYS A 135 -13.02 -8.08 -18.41
CA LYS A 135 -13.19 -8.24 -19.88
C LYS A 135 -12.62 -7.04 -20.67
N LEU A 136 -12.70 -5.83 -20.12
CA LEU A 136 -12.21 -4.62 -20.76
C LEU A 136 -10.68 -4.49 -20.62
N ARG A 137 -10.15 -4.69 -19.42
CA ARG A 137 -8.74 -4.43 -19.08
C ARG A 137 -7.84 -5.65 -19.35
N GLY A 138 -8.42 -6.85 -19.43
CA GLY A 138 -7.66 -8.09 -19.40
C GLY A 138 -7.08 -8.33 -18.01
N PHE A 139 -5.88 -8.89 -17.95
CA PHE A 139 -5.09 -8.97 -16.74
C PHE A 139 -4.57 -7.57 -16.38
N LYS A 140 -4.79 -7.17 -15.15
CA LYS A 140 -4.36 -5.89 -14.57
C LYS A 140 -3.27 -6.14 -13.54
N PHE A 141 -2.18 -5.39 -13.64
CA PHE A 141 -1.11 -5.35 -12.66
C PHE A 141 -0.70 -3.90 -12.46
N ASP A 142 -1.02 -3.34 -11.30
CA ASP A 142 -0.62 -2.01 -10.90
C ASP A 142 0.46 -2.12 -9.84
N ASN A 143 1.56 -1.43 -10.02
CA ASN A 143 2.64 -1.36 -9.05
C ASN A 143 3.06 0.09 -8.84
N SER A 144 3.56 0.37 -7.65
CA SER A 144 4.04 1.71 -7.31
C SER A 144 5.32 1.63 -6.51
N PHE A 145 6.24 2.55 -6.79
CA PHE A 145 7.46 2.72 -6.03
C PHE A 145 7.38 4.04 -5.26
N PHE A 146 7.41 3.94 -3.94
CA PHE A 146 7.44 5.09 -3.05
C PHE A 146 8.88 5.48 -2.72
N TRP A 147 9.22 6.74 -2.88
CA TRP A 147 10.51 7.31 -2.55
C TRP A 147 10.38 8.36 -1.44
N ALA A 148 10.81 8.01 -0.24
CA ALA A 148 10.94 8.93 0.89
C ALA A 148 12.20 9.77 0.69
N ILE A 149 12.07 10.95 0.06
CA ILE A 149 13.20 11.83 -0.27
C ILE A 149 13.73 12.49 1.00
N SER A 150 12.83 12.96 1.86
CA SER A 150 13.15 13.55 3.16
C SER A 150 11.94 13.44 4.10
N ASP A 151 12.06 13.91 5.35
CA ASP A 151 10.95 13.95 6.30
C ASP A 151 9.76 14.78 5.81
N SER A 152 10.01 15.75 4.95
CA SER A 152 9.02 16.71 4.46
C SER A 152 8.68 16.56 2.97
N THR A 153 9.34 15.64 2.25
CA THR A 153 9.12 15.45 0.81
C THR A 153 9.15 13.98 0.41
N ASP A 154 8.28 13.59 -0.48
CA ASP A 154 8.25 12.26 -1.08
C ASP A 154 7.81 12.28 -2.54
N ALA A 155 8.08 11.18 -3.23
CA ALA A 155 7.56 10.91 -4.55
C ALA A 155 7.02 9.47 -4.64
N THR A 156 6.00 9.27 -5.45
CA THR A 156 5.50 7.93 -5.81
C THR A 156 5.49 7.82 -7.33
N PHE A 157 6.11 6.77 -7.85
CA PHE A 157 6.08 6.43 -9.26
C PHE A 157 5.10 5.30 -9.47
N TYR A 158 4.21 5.45 -10.43
CA TYR A 158 3.18 4.48 -10.79
C TYR A 158 3.55 3.78 -12.08
N PHE A 159 3.31 2.49 -12.15
CA PHE A 159 3.47 1.67 -13.34
C PHE A 159 2.35 0.65 -13.41
N ASP A 160 1.47 0.79 -14.39
CA ASP A 160 0.25 0.01 -14.53
C ASP A 160 0.28 -0.72 -15.86
N ILE A 161 -0.07 -2.01 -15.86
CA ILE A 161 -0.20 -2.82 -17.06
C ILE A 161 -1.63 -3.37 -17.12
N GLU A 162 -2.32 -3.06 -18.20
CA GLU A 162 -3.60 -3.67 -18.56
C GLU A 162 -3.45 -4.43 -19.88
N SER A 163 -3.36 -5.76 -19.82
CA SER A 163 -2.96 -6.59 -20.98
C SER A 163 -3.81 -6.40 -22.24
N SER A 164 -5.06 -5.98 -22.09
CA SER A 164 -6.00 -5.71 -23.19
C SER A 164 -6.17 -4.23 -23.51
N ARG A 165 -5.61 -3.31 -22.71
CA ARG A 165 -5.75 -1.87 -22.94
C ARG A 165 -4.42 -1.18 -23.22
N GLY A 166 -3.41 -1.39 -22.36
CA GLY A 166 -2.16 -0.69 -22.53
C GLY A 166 -1.32 -0.59 -21.26
N ILE A 167 -0.51 0.46 -21.23
CA ILE A 167 0.43 0.74 -20.15
C ILE A 167 0.20 2.13 -19.59
N GLY A 168 0.20 2.23 -18.27
CA GLY A 168 0.11 3.46 -17.52
C GLY A 168 1.39 3.76 -16.76
N GLU A 169 1.75 5.03 -16.70
CA GLU A 169 2.89 5.54 -15.92
C GLU A 169 2.52 6.85 -15.25
N GLY A 170 3.06 7.09 -14.07
CA GLY A 170 2.73 8.31 -13.36
C GLY A 170 3.73 8.67 -12.28
N ILE A 171 3.61 9.91 -11.83
CA ILE A 171 4.38 10.44 -10.71
C ILE A 171 3.49 11.29 -9.82
N GLU A 172 3.62 11.09 -8.53
CA GLU A 172 3.10 11.97 -7.50
C GLU A 172 4.28 12.50 -6.69
N TYR A 173 4.38 13.82 -6.55
CA TYR A 173 5.39 14.46 -5.71
C TYR A 173 4.67 15.29 -4.65
N ARG A 174 5.00 15.10 -3.38
CA ARG A 174 4.39 15.81 -2.26
C ARG A 174 5.47 16.48 -1.42
N TYR A 175 5.15 17.66 -0.93
CA TYR A 175 6.01 18.40 -0.02
C TYR A 175 5.21 19.11 1.08
N ALA A 176 5.80 19.18 2.26
CA ALA A 176 5.31 19.92 3.42
C ALA A 176 6.49 20.65 4.06
N LEU A 177 6.86 21.79 3.45
CA LEU A 177 8.09 22.52 3.83
C LEU A 177 7.99 23.21 5.18
N THR A 178 6.76 23.64 5.55
CA THR A 178 6.45 24.24 6.83
C THR A 178 5.06 23.81 7.27
N LYS A 179 4.62 24.18 8.49
CA LYS A 179 3.25 23.94 8.97
C LYS A 179 2.17 24.63 8.12
N THR A 180 2.55 25.63 7.33
CA THR A 180 1.64 26.44 6.52
C THR A 180 1.91 26.34 5.03
N THR A 181 2.98 25.62 4.61
CA THR A 181 3.38 25.51 3.20
C THR A 181 3.51 24.06 2.83
N GLU A 182 2.56 23.60 2.02
CA GLU A 182 2.47 22.24 1.52
C GLU A 182 1.97 22.24 0.06
N GLY A 183 2.24 21.16 -0.63
CA GLY A 183 1.73 20.99 -1.97
C GLY A 183 1.92 19.59 -2.51
N GLN A 184 1.28 19.37 -3.65
CA GLN A 184 1.27 18.10 -4.37
C GLN A 184 1.28 18.36 -5.86
N PHE A 185 2.09 17.64 -6.56
CA PHE A 185 2.06 17.50 -8.01
C PHE A 185 1.74 16.07 -8.36
N TYR A 186 0.77 15.84 -9.24
CA TYR A 186 0.41 14.52 -9.75
C TYR A 186 0.31 14.59 -11.26
N PHE A 187 0.96 13.66 -11.93
CA PHE A 187 0.84 13.43 -13.36
C PHE A 187 0.69 11.94 -13.61
N TYR A 188 -0.25 11.57 -14.44
CA TYR A 188 -0.46 10.20 -14.89
C TYR A 188 -0.75 10.20 -16.37
N HIS A 189 -0.09 9.29 -17.08
CA HIS A 189 -0.26 9.05 -18.49
C HIS A 189 -0.59 7.59 -18.72
N PHE A 190 -1.49 7.31 -19.64
CA PHE A 190 -1.84 5.96 -20.06
C PHE A 190 -1.87 5.90 -21.59
N LYS A 191 -1.06 4.99 -22.15
CA LYS A 191 -1.05 4.70 -23.57
C LYS A 191 -2.00 3.54 -23.85
N GLU A 192 -3.13 3.81 -24.52
CA GLU A 192 -4.07 2.80 -24.97
C GLU A 192 -3.48 2.06 -26.17
N ASN A 193 -3.63 0.74 -26.21
CA ASN A 193 -3.23 -0.08 -27.36
C ASN A 193 -4.25 0.02 -28.51
N ASP A 194 -5.54 0.16 -28.15
CA ASP A 194 -6.65 0.20 -29.10
C ASP A 194 -7.84 0.93 -28.44
N ILE A 195 -7.92 2.22 -28.65
CA ILE A 195 -9.00 3.05 -28.12
C ILE A 195 -10.36 2.73 -28.75
N ASP A 196 -10.37 2.24 -29.99
CA ASP A 196 -11.62 1.88 -30.65
C ASP A 196 -12.28 0.66 -30.01
N ARG A 197 -11.50 -0.31 -29.55
CA ARG A 197 -12.01 -1.42 -28.74
C ARG A 197 -12.65 -0.96 -27.44
N VAL A 198 -12.06 0.00 -26.76
CA VAL A 198 -12.62 0.60 -25.54
C VAL A 198 -13.94 1.28 -25.84
N ARG A 199 -14.00 2.02 -26.95
CA ARG A 199 -15.22 2.69 -27.44
C ARG A 199 -16.33 1.69 -27.80
N GLU A 200 -16.00 0.59 -28.47
CA GLU A 200 -16.97 -0.46 -28.84
C GLU A 200 -17.52 -1.18 -27.61
N PHE A 201 -16.66 -1.52 -26.68
CA PHE A 201 -17.07 -2.15 -25.41
C PHE A 201 -18.09 -1.29 -24.65
N ARG A 202 -17.92 0.01 -24.66
CA ARG A 202 -18.83 0.95 -24.01
C ARG A 202 -20.12 1.19 -24.77
N LYS A 203 -20.11 1.22 -26.10
CA LYS A 203 -21.33 1.32 -26.90
C LYS A 203 -22.30 0.17 -26.60
N GLY A 204 -21.80 -1.01 -26.28
CA GLY A 204 -22.61 -2.16 -25.86
C GLY A 204 -23.16 -2.04 -24.42
N SER A 205 -22.60 -1.15 -23.60
CA SER A 205 -22.97 -0.99 -22.19
C SER A 205 -23.85 0.23 -21.92
N ASP A 206 -23.65 1.33 -22.67
CA ASP A 206 -24.35 2.60 -22.46
C ASP A 206 -24.91 3.13 -23.77
N ASN A 207 -26.22 3.42 -23.79
CA ASN A 207 -26.90 4.07 -24.93
C ASN A 207 -26.53 5.57 -25.08
N LEU A 208 -25.37 6.01 -24.61
CA LEU A 208 -24.92 7.39 -24.67
C LEU A 208 -24.22 7.69 -25.99
N SER A 209 -24.92 8.37 -26.87
CA SER A 209 -24.49 8.83 -28.20
C SER A 209 -23.62 10.11 -28.17
N ARG A 210 -22.67 10.24 -27.25
CA ARG A 210 -21.75 11.39 -27.29
C ARG A 210 -20.57 11.11 -28.23
N PRO A 211 -20.18 12.04 -29.12
CA PRO A 211 -18.95 11.92 -29.88
C PRO A 211 -17.77 11.92 -28.89
N ARG A 212 -16.95 10.89 -28.95
CA ARG A 212 -15.84 10.68 -28.03
C ARG A 212 -14.58 11.28 -28.61
N THR A 213 -13.92 12.12 -27.83
CA THR A 213 -12.71 12.85 -28.22
C THR A 213 -11.42 12.18 -27.68
N ALA A 214 -11.56 11.07 -26.97
CA ALA A 214 -10.41 10.36 -26.39
C ALA A 214 -9.45 9.86 -27.48
N ASP A 215 -8.16 10.11 -27.29
CA ASP A 215 -7.05 9.63 -28.11
C ASP A 215 -6.35 8.45 -27.41
N ASP A 216 -5.38 7.81 -28.08
CA ASP A 216 -4.58 6.74 -27.49
C ASP A 216 -3.73 7.22 -26.33
N ASP A 217 -3.31 8.49 -26.35
CA ASP A 217 -2.52 9.12 -25.30
C ASP A 217 -3.42 9.86 -24.30
N ARG A 218 -3.61 9.25 -23.15
CA ARG A 218 -4.52 9.77 -22.14
C ARG A 218 -3.76 10.18 -20.89
N TRP A 219 -4.00 11.39 -20.42
CA TRP A 219 -3.26 11.91 -19.27
C TRP A 219 -4.09 12.83 -18.38
N PHE A 220 -3.65 12.92 -17.13
CA PHE A 220 -4.18 13.83 -16.12
C PHE A 220 -3.04 14.49 -15.36
N LEU A 221 -3.17 15.79 -15.15
CA LEU A 221 -2.26 16.61 -14.36
C LEU A 221 -3.04 17.29 -13.25
N GLU A 222 -2.53 17.21 -12.02
CA GLU A 222 -3.04 17.96 -10.88
C GLU A 222 -1.88 18.62 -10.14
N TYR A 223 -2.01 19.90 -9.84
CA TYR A 223 -1.09 20.64 -8.98
C TYR A 223 -1.88 21.34 -7.88
N LYS A 224 -1.55 21.04 -6.64
CA LYS A 224 -2.09 21.70 -5.46
C LYS A 224 -0.97 22.34 -4.68
N HIS A 225 -1.19 23.57 -4.28
CA HIS A 225 -0.28 24.30 -3.40
C HIS A 225 -1.07 25.13 -2.41
N ARG A 226 -0.65 25.12 -1.16
CA ARG A 226 -1.07 26.06 -0.14
C ARG A 226 0.18 26.56 0.56
N GLY A 227 0.36 27.87 0.63
CA GLY A 227 1.57 28.43 1.24
C GLY A 227 1.39 29.86 1.66
N LEU A 228 2.23 30.25 2.64
CA LEU A 228 2.35 31.64 3.07
C LEU A 228 3.60 32.23 2.43
N LEU A 229 3.42 33.27 1.65
CA LEU A 229 4.48 34.08 1.06
C LEU A 229 4.91 35.20 2.03
N PRO A 230 6.05 35.88 1.80
CA PRO A 230 6.42 37.06 2.56
C PRO A 230 5.28 38.09 2.60
N TYR A 231 5.24 38.88 3.66
CA TYR A 231 4.21 39.93 3.90
C TYR A 231 2.79 39.39 4.17
N ASP A 232 2.66 38.18 4.73
CA ASP A 232 1.38 37.54 5.10
C ASP A 232 0.43 37.35 3.91
N ILE A 233 0.97 37.08 2.74
CA ILE A 233 0.20 36.77 1.55
C ILE A 233 0.01 35.26 1.48
N SER A 234 -1.23 34.79 1.53
CA SER A 234 -1.58 33.37 1.32
C SER A 234 -1.72 33.08 -0.16
N LEU A 235 -0.96 32.12 -0.67
CA LEU A 235 -1.10 31.56 -2.01
C LEU A 235 -1.79 30.20 -1.93
N ASN A 236 -2.92 30.07 -2.63
CA ASN A 236 -3.56 28.78 -2.84
C ASN A 236 -3.70 28.53 -4.34
N ALA A 237 -3.28 27.37 -4.79
CA ALA A 237 -3.44 26.91 -6.16
C ALA A 237 -4.03 25.50 -6.16
N ASP A 238 -5.05 25.26 -6.98
CA ASP A 238 -5.60 23.95 -7.32
C ASP A 238 -5.82 23.97 -8.84
N VAL A 239 -4.86 23.40 -9.58
CA VAL A 239 -4.84 23.40 -11.05
C VAL A 239 -4.97 21.98 -11.52
N LYS A 240 -5.93 21.74 -12.40
CA LYS A 240 -6.21 20.41 -12.98
C LYS A 240 -6.30 20.52 -14.49
N LYS A 241 -5.75 19.56 -15.18
CA LYS A 241 -5.87 19.43 -16.62
C LYS A 241 -5.93 17.96 -17.03
N VAL A 242 -6.71 17.67 -18.04
CA VAL A 242 -6.96 16.32 -18.51
C VAL A 242 -6.91 16.29 -20.04
N SER A 243 -6.55 15.14 -20.61
CA SER A 243 -6.45 14.93 -22.05
C SER A 243 -7.80 15.00 -22.76
N ASP A 244 -8.83 14.44 -22.13
CA ASP A 244 -10.16 14.26 -22.72
C ASP A 244 -11.26 14.18 -21.65
N ASP A 245 -12.50 14.43 -22.07
CA ASP A 245 -13.67 14.48 -21.19
C ASP A 245 -14.05 13.11 -20.58
N GLU A 246 -13.53 12.03 -21.13
CA GLU A 246 -13.84 10.67 -20.70
C GLU A 246 -12.78 10.08 -19.74
N TYR A 247 -11.70 10.80 -19.51
CA TYR A 247 -10.58 10.32 -18.69
C TYR A 247 -11.05 9.81 -17.32
N PHE A 248 -11.87 10.58 -16.60
CA PHE A 248 -12.31 10.18 -15.26
C PHE A 248 -13.32 9.04 -15.24
N VAL A 249 -14.07 8.85 -16.32
CA VAL A 249 -14.96 7.69 -16.46
C VAL A 249 -14.13 6.40 -16.51
N ASP A 250 -12.95 6.44 -17.14
CA ASP A 250 -12.05 5.31 -17.29
C ASP A 250 -11.13 5.08 -16.11
N PHE A 251 -10.54 6.16 -15.61
CA PHE A 251 -9.45 6.11 -14.63
C PHE A 251 -9.85 6.66 -13.25
N GLY A 252 -11.06 7.21 -13.10
CA GLY A 252 -11.56 7.67 -11.81
C GLY A 252 -11.62 6.52 -10.79
N LYS A 253 -10.87 6.64 -9.68
CA LYS A 253 -10.82 5.63 -8.62
C LYS A 253 -12.09 5.57 -7.78
N ASP A 254 -12.85 6.63 -7.75
CA ASP A 254 -14.10 6.75 -6.99
C ASP A 254 -15.26 7.26 -7.83
N THR A 255 -16.49 7.05 -7.35
CA THR A 255 -17.72 7.43 -8.04
C THR A 255 -17.83 8.95 -8.26
N ASN A 256 -17.31 9.75 -7.31
CA ASN A 256 -17.38 11.20 -7.40
C ASN A 256 -16.49 11.72 -8.55
N LYS A 257 -15.29 11.16 -8.72
CA LYS A 257 -14.40 11.51 -9.83
C LYS A 257 -14.98 11.06 -11.18
N ARG A 258 -15.63 9.91 -11.24
CA ARG A 258 -16.25 9.38 -12.47
C ARG A 258 -17.44 10.21 -12.96
N SER A 259 -18.08 10.96 -12.07
CA SER A 259 -19.24 11.80 -12.38
C SER A 259 -18.89 13.28 -12.58
N LEU A 260 -17.62 13.65 -12.64
CA LEU A 260 -17.20 15.02 -12.89
C LEU A 260 -17.55 15.44 -14.33
N GLU A 261 -18.40 16.46 -14.46
CA GLU A 261 -18.77 17.05 -15.75
C GLU A 261 -17.79 18.17 -16.18
N SER A 262 -17.08 18.77 -15.23
CA SER A 262 -16.09 19.82 -15.48
C SER A 262 -14.96 19.78 -14.45
N LEU A 263 -13.78 20.24 -14.86
CA LEU A 263 -12.64 20.45 -13.98
C LEU A 263 -12.51 21.91 -13.64
N GLU A 264 -12.55 22.21 -12.35
CA GLU A 264 -12.30 23.56 -11.86
C GLU A 264 -10.82 23.72 -11.51
N SER A 265 -10.21 24.80 -11.93
CA SER A 265 -8.88 25.23 -11.54
C SER A 265 -8.97 26.62 -10.91
N ASN A 266 -8.30 26.80 -9.79
CA ASN A 266 -8.30 28.04 -9.03
C ASN A 266 -6.88 28.39 -8.59
N ILE A 267 -6.52 29.67 -8.73
CA ILE A 267 -5.31 30.24 -8.13
C ILE A 267 -5.73 31.52 -7.42
N SER A 268 -5.46 31.59 -6.12
CA SER A 268 -5.81 32.76 -5.32
C SER A 268 -4.64 33.25 -4.48
N LEU A 269 -4.52 34.59 -4.45
CA LEU A 269 -3.62 35.33 -3.57
C LEU A 269 -4.47 36.14 -2.60
N THR A 270 -4.31 35.89 -1.31
CA THR A 270 -5.09 36.59 -0.28
C THR A 270 -4.15 37.22 0.73
N LYS A 271 -4.35 38.50 1.00
CA LYS A 271 -3.66 39.25 2.03
C LYS A 271 -4.63 39.74 3.08
N THR A 272 -4.37 39.41 4.33
CA THR A 272 -5.14 39.89 5.47
C THR A 272 -4.44 41.12 6.07
N TRP A 273 -5.13 42.25 6.13
CA TRP A 273 -4.63 43.46 6.76
C TRP A 273 -5.14 43.45 8.20
N SER A 274 -4.23 43.56 9.18
CA SER A 274 -4.64 43.78 10.57
C SER A 274 -5.34 45.16 10.64
N LYS A 275 -6.55 45.17 11.19
CA LYS A 275 -7.17 46.44 11.57
C LYS A 275 -6.35 47.03 12.71
N PHE A 276 -5.93 48.29 12.54
CA PHE A 276 -5.36 49.08 13.60
C PHE A 276 -6.41 49.35 14.68
#